data_038d710f83609736620946fbd5cebdce
#
_entry.id   038d710f83609736620946fbd5cebdce
#
_cell.length_a   1.000
_cell.length_b   1.000
_cell.length_c   1.000
_cell.angle_alpha   90.00
_cell.angle_beta   90.00
_cell.angle_gamma   90.00
#
_symmetry.space_group_name_H-M   'P 1'
#
loop_
_entity.id
_entity.type
_entity.pdbx_description
1 polymer ?
#
loop_
_entity_poly.entity_id
_entity_poly.type
_entity_poly.pdbx_seq_one_letter_code
_entity_poly.pdbx_strand_id
1 'polypeptide(L)'
;LVGDTFTHLTNGNKGYSVHGKESKYIKWVKDHPLAEGTFYIDNTINDGIGDGRKGLKYLWLLESKHIKPGMVESIIDNKQLVEDTYETIFTHDQRLLALGDKYKWVPAQGFWIKEPKIYEKTKMISMIASNKRMCEGHVKRLGWVERIGDQLDLYGRGFNEIADKEEGLCDYMFSVAIENGEYETYFTEKLLDCFATGTIPVYLGAPDIGDHFNKDGIIDLTEEFEVSEEIYYSKMDAIKENLEKAKEMEVLEDFIYRRYFQ
;
A
#
# COMPACT_ATOMS: atom_id res chain seq x y z
N LEU A 1 3.38 -7.94 18.01
CA LEU A 1 4.02 -7.23 16.92
C LEU A 1 5.40 -6.75 17.36
N VAL A 2 6.41 -7.00 16.55
CA VAL A 2 7.79 -6.54 16.77
C VAL A 2 8.19 -5.62 15.60
N GLY A 3 8.90 -4.52 15.92
CA GLY A 3 9.44 -3.61 14.93
C GLY A 3 8.48 -2.56 14.43
N ASP A 4 7.63 -2.09 15.31
CA ASP A 4 6.79 -0.93 15.02
C ASP A 4 7.64 0.31 14.77
N THR A 5 7.77 0.70 13.51
CA THR A 5 8.38 1.97 13.09
C THR A 5 7.36 3.10 13.03
N PHE A 6 6.08 2.79 13.18
CA PHE A 6 4.99 3.73 13.20
C PHE A 6 4.45 3.87 14.64
N THR A 7 4.41 5.07 15.14
CA THR A 7 4.02 5.38 16.53
C THR A 7 2.51 5.26 16.81
N HIS A 8 1.69 5.04 15.79
CA HIS A 8 0.24 4.93 15.93
C HIS A 8 -0.24 3.56 16.42
N LEU A 9 0.66 2.58 16.48
CA LEU A 9 0.33 1.24 16.91
C LEU A 9 0.77 0.98 18.34
N THR A 10 -0.15 0.50 19.09
CA THR A 10 0.15 0.11 20.46
C THR A 10 -0.43 -1.26 20.75
N ASN A 11 -1.66 -1.29 21.22
CA ASN A 11 -2.39 -2.49 21.60
C ASN A 11 -3.83 -2.39 21.09
N GLY A 12 -4.44 -3.52 20.89
CA GLY A 12 -5.84 -3.62 20.52
C GLY A 12 -6.05 -4.08 19.09
N ASN A 13 -7.17 -3.71 18.52
CA ASN A 13 -7.58 -4.13 17.18
C ASN A 13 -7.28 -3.10 16.09
N LYS A 14 -6.52 -2.04 16.40
CA LYS A 14 -6.08 -1.09 15.37
C LYS A 14 -5.18 -1.78 14.36
N GLY A 15 -5.48 -1.59 13.09
CA GLY A 15 -4.69 -2.11 11.98
C GLY A 15 -3.30 -1.50 11.93
N TYR A 16 -2.30 -2.32 11.64
CA TYR A 16 -0.92 -1.87 11.47
C TYR A 16 -0.70 -1.24 10.10
N SER A 17 -1.32 -1.82 9.11
CA SER A 17 -1.18 -1.39 7.72
C SER A 17 -1.90 -0.09 7.39
N VAL A 18 -2.80 0.36 8.27
CA VAL A 18 -3.68 1.51 8.00
C VAL A 18 -3.90 2.35 9.25
N HIS A 19 -3.55 3.63 9.18
CA HIS A 19 -3.72 4.56 10.29
C HIS A 19 -5.19 4.75 10.68
N GLY A 20 -5.49 4.50 11.95
CA GLY A 20 -6.80 4.81 12.54
C GLY A 20 -7.91 3.78 12.29
N LYS A 21 -7.71 2.79 11.43
CA LYS A 21 -8.68 1.72 11.18
C LYS A 21 -8.47 0.54 12.12
N GLU A 22 -9.53 -0.22 12.35
CA GLU A 22 -9.52 -1.37 13.25
C GLU A 22 -9.62 -2.69 12.47
N SER A 23 -8.78 -3.67 12.82
CA SER A 23 -8.93 -5.04 12.36
C SER A 23 -10.07 -5.74 13.09
N LYS A 24 -10.87 -6.51 12.36
CA LYS A 24 -11.96 -7.33 12.89
C LYS A 24 -11.46 -8.66 13.46
N TYR A 25 -10.35 -9.17 12.94
CA TYR A 25 -9.89 -10.54 13.21
C TYR A 25 -8.58 -10.60 13.98
N ILE A 26 -7.69 -9.63 13.83
CA ILE A 26 -6.38 -9.61 14.49
C ILE A 26 -6.34 -8.53 15.56
N LYS A 27 -6.05 -8.96 16.80
CA LYS A 27 -5.81 -8.06 17.92
C LYS A 27 -4.33 -8.02 18.24
N TRP A 28 -3.72 -6.88 18.06
CA TRP A 28 -2.33 -6.67 18.43
C TRP A 28 -2.16 -6.55 19.94
N VAL A 29 -1.24 -7.31 20.50
CA VAL A 29 -0.89 -7.26 21.92
C VAL A 29 0.64 -7.21 22.04
N LYS A 30 1.12 -6.54 23.09
CA LYS A 30 2.56 -6.46 23.36
C LYS A 30 2.91 -7.46 24.48
N ASP A 31 3.89 -8.33 24.17
CA ASP A 31 4.46 -9.29 25.17
C ASP A 31 3.40 -10.09 25.96
N HIS A 32 2.36 -10.53 25.28
CA HIS A 32 1.27 -11.28 25.90
C HIS A 32 1.51 -12.80 25.83
N PRO A 33 1.41 -13.54 26.94
CA PRO A 33 1.73 -14.98 27.00
C PRO A 33 0.76 -15.87 26.19
N LEU A 34 -0.44 -15.35 25.89
CA LEU A 34 -1.46 -16.05 25.10
C LEU A 34 -1.50 -15.57 23.64
N ALA A 35 -0.47 -14.87 23.17
CA ALA A 35 -0.39 -14.50 21.75
C ALA A 35 -0.22 -15.76 20.91
N GLU A 36 -1.06 -15.93 19.88
CA GLU A 36 -1.03 -17.07 18.97
C GLU A 36 0.15 -17.07 18.03
N GLY A 37 0.72 -15.88 17.76
CA GLY A 37 1.89 -15.72 16.93
C GLY A 37 2.55 -14.36 17.11
N THR A 38 3.79 -14.26 16.62
CA THR A 38 4.56 -13.02 16.64
C THR A 38 4.84 -12.58 15.20
N PHE A 39 4.45 -11.36 14.86
CA PHE A 39 4.76 -10.74 13.57
C PHE A 39 6.01 -9.84 13.69
N TYR A 40 6.93 -10.02 12.78
CA TYR A 40 8.13 -9.22 12.59
C TYR A 40 7.98 -8.44 11.30
N ILE A 41 8.28 -7.14 11.34
CA ILE A 41 8.00 -6.24 10.24
C ILE A 41 9.31 -5.75 9.63
N ASP A 42 9.43 -5.85 8.31
CA ASP A 42 10.54 -5.30 7.53
C ASP A 42 11.93 -5.60 8.14
N ASN A 43 12.65 -4.60 8.62
CA ASN A 43 14.01 -4.73 9.15
C ASN A 43 14.15 -5.58 10.42
N THR A 44 13.05 -6.01 11.04
CA THR A 44 13.10 -6.83 12.26
C THR A 44 13.25 -8.32 11.98
N ILE A 45 13.53 -8.70 10.75
CA ILE A 45 13.81 -10.09 10.36
C ILE A 45 14.90 -10.73 11.24
N ASN A 46 15.98 -10.01 11.53
CA ASN A 46 17.06 -10.52 12.38
C ASN A 46 16.65 -10.68 13.84
N ASP A 47 15.73 -9.82 14.31
CA ASP A 47 15.17 -9.94 15.67
C ASP A 47 14.38 -11.24 15.80
N GLY A 48 13.59 -11.62 14.78
CA GLY A 48 12.87 -12.87 14.75
C GLY A 48 13.78 -14.11 14.69
N ILE A 49 14.88 -14.03 13.96
CA ILE A 49 15.90 -15.10 13.91
C ILE A 49 16.56 -15.30 15.28
N GLY A 50 16.92 -14.21 15.96
CA GLY A 50 17.54 -14.25 17.28
C GLY A 50 16.57 -14.45 18.46
N ASP A 51 15.28 -14.38 18.22
CA ASP A 51 14.26 -14.45 19.27
C ASP A 51 14.01 -15.88 19.72
N GLY A 52 14.28 -16.18 20.98
CA GLY A 52 14.03 -17.48 21.62
C GLY A 52 12.57 -17.73 22.00
N ARG A 53 11.62 -16.88 21.67
CA ARG A 53 10.18 -17.06 21.97
C ARG A 53 9.66 -18.33 21.30
N LYS A 54 8.84 -19.05 22.05
CA LYS A 54 8.08 -20.18 21.53
C LYS A 54 6.81 -19.69 20.84
N GLY A 55 6.36 -20.41 19.81
CA GLY A 55 5.15 -20.09 19.07
C GLY A 55 5.46 -19.76 17.60
N LEU A 56 4.40 -19.49 16.85
CA LEU A 56 4.49 -19.18 15.43
C LEU A 56 5.09 -17.81 15.21
N LYS A 57 6.00 -17.71 14.27
CA LYS A 57 6.61 -16.45 13.85
C LYS A 57 6.24 -16.17 12.40
N TYR A 58 5.86 -14.94 12.15
CA TYR A 58 5.50 -14.45 10.82
C TYR A 58 6.37 -13.26 10.47
N LEU A 59 6.85 -13.19 9.23
CA LEU A 59 7.51 -12.02 8.68
C LEU A 59 6.54 -11.29 7.76
N TRP A 60 6.45 -9.96 7.88
CA TRP A 60 5.57 -9.15 7.04
C TRP A 60 6.33 -7.96 6.47
N LEU A 61 6.46 -7.93 5.15
CA LEU A 61 7.16 -6.89 4.41
C LEU A 61 6.16 -5.90 3.85
N LEU A 62 6.19 -4.68 4.38
CA LEU A 62 5.30 -3.58 4.03
C LEU A 62 5.99 -2.54 3.15
N GLU A 63 7.25 -2.22 3.48
CA GLU A 63 7.97 -1.15 2.78
C GLU A 63 8.52 -1.60 1.42
N SER A 64 8.56 -0.66 0.49
CA SER A 64 9.22 -0.86 -0.80
C SER A 64 10.69 -1.26 -0.63
N LYS A 65 11.15 -2.19 -1.47
CA LYS A 65 12.58 -2.52 -1.58
C LYS A 65 13.46 -1.31 -1.92
N HIS A 66 12.89 -0.25 -2.49
CA HIS A 66 13.59 1.00 -2.78
C HIS A 66 13.74 1.89 -1.53
N ILE A 67 12.86 1.73 -0.54
CA ILE A 67 12.98 2.38 0.78
C ILE A 67 13.88 1.56 1.72
N LYS A 68 13.84 0.23 1.57
CA LYS A 68 14.61 -0.74 2.37
C LYS A 68 15.52 -1.57 1.45
N PRO A 69 16.56 -0.96 0.84
CA PRO A 69 17.45 -1.67 -0.06
C PRO A 69 18.19 -2.80 0.67
N GLY A 70 18.40 -3.91 -0.01
CA GLY A 70 19.08 -5.09 0.53
C GLY A 70 18.21 -6.03 1.39
N MET A 71 16.98 -5.65 1.77
CA MET A 71 16.12 -6.50 2.58
C MET A 71 15.70 -7.77 1.84
N VAL A 72 15.24 -7.64 0.62
CA VAL A 72 14.81 -8.78 -0.21
C VAL A 72 16.00 -9.69 -0.54
N GLU A 73 17.14 -9.11 -0.91
CA GLU A 73 18.40 -9.82 -1.15
C GLU A 73 18.83 -10.62 0.08
N SER A 74 18.78 -10.01 1.26
CA SER A 74 19.12 -10.67 2.53
C SER A 74 18.23 -11.89 2.81
N ILE A 75 16.94 -11.82 2.47
CA ILE A 75 16.02 -12.96 2.60
C ILE A 75 16.38 -14.06 1.62
N ILE A 76 16.68 -13.74 0.37
CA ILE A 76 17.07 -14.69 -0.66
C ILE A 76 18.38 -15.40 -0.29
N ASP A 77 19.39 -14.63 0.12
CA ASP A 77 20.71 -15.15 0.49
C ASP A 77 20.67 -16.05 1.73
N ASN A 78 19.73 -15.81 2.64
CA ASN A 78 19.55 -16.57 3.87
C ASN A 78 18.25 -17.40 3.87
N LYS A 79 17.75 -17.79 2.70
CA LYS A 79 16.45 -18.44 2.51
C LYS A 79 16.19 -19.56 3.53
N GLN A 80 17.09 -20.52 3.67
CA GLN A 80 16.90 -21.64 4.56
C GLN A 80 16.69 -21.20 6.02
N LEU A 81 17.51 -20.29 6.52
CA LEU A 81 17.41 -19.77 7.89
C LEU A 81 16.08 -19.01 8.10
N VAL A 82 15.64 -18.24 7.09
CA VAL A 82 14.37 -17.51 7.13
C VAL A 82 13.20 -18.49 7.14
N GLU A 83 13.21 -19.51 6.29
CA GLU A 83 12.16 -20.53 6.21
C GLU A 83 12.12 -21.44 7.46
N ASP A 84 13.25 -21.68 8.11
CA ASP A 84 13.32 -22.42 9.37
C ASP A 84 12.82 -21.58 10.56
N THR A 85 12.89 -20.25 10.45
CA THR A 85 12.48 -19.31 11.51
C THR A 85 11.01 -18.94 11.42
N TYR A 86 10.53 -18.65 10.20
CA TYR A 86 9.21 -18.10 9.98
C TYR A 86 8.25 -19.13 9.36
N GLU A 87 7.05 -19.20 9.92
CA GLU A 87 5.99 -20.06 9.40
C GLU A 87 5.48 -19.54 8.05
N THR A 88 5.29 -18.24 7.94
CA THR A 88 4.85 -17.57 6.71
C THR A 88 5.54 -16.22 6.56
N ILE A 89 5.89 -15.88 5.33
CA ILE A 89 6.44 -14.60 4.91
C ILE A 89 5.42 -13.89 4.02
N PHE A 90 4.79 -12.84 4.55
CA PHE A 90 3.87 -11.99 3.81
C PHE A 90 4.65 -10.92 3.06
N THR A 91 4.48 -10.84 1.75
CA THR A 91 5.29 -9.97 0.89
C THR A 91 4.54 -9.56 -0.37
N HIS A 92 4.99 -8.47 -0.96
CA HIS A 92 4.60 -8.00 -2.28
C HIS A 92 5.76 -8.07 -3.30
N ASP A 93 6.92 -8.65 -2.94
CA ASP A 93 8.04 -8.79 -3.89
C ASP A 93 7.96 -10.15 -4.61
N GLN A 94 7.84 -10.10 -5.95
CA GLN A 94 7.64 -11.27 -6.78
C GLN A 94 8.80 -12.26 -6.74
N ARG A 95 10.03 -11.79 -6.51
CA ARG A 95 11.21 -12.67 -6.36
C ARG A 95 11.09 -13.55 -5.11
N LEU A 96 10.51 -13.00 -4.03
CA LEU A 96 10.25 -13.76 -2.82
C LEU A 96 9.07 -14.72 -3.03
N LEU A 97 7.99 -14.25 -3.67
CA LEU A 97 6.83 -15.11 -3.98
C LEU A 97 7.22 -16.33 -4.82
N ALA A 98 8.21 -16.21 -5.69
CA ALA A 98 8.73 -17.30 -6.51
C ALA A 98 9.56 -18.34 -5.70
N LEU A 99 9.91 -18.08 -4.45
CA LEU A 99 10.72 -19.00 -3.63
C LEU A 99 9.95 -20.20 -3.09
N GLY A 100 8.63 -20.14 -3.00
CA GLY A 100 7.80 -21.25 -2.57
C GLY A 100 6.61 -20.88 -1.69
N ASP A 101 5.91 -21.89 -1.19
CA ASP A 101 4.60 -21.76 -0.55
C ASP A 101 4.59 -21.00 0.78
N LYS A 102 5.74 -20.85 1.44
CA LYS A 102 5.84 -20.05 2.67
C LYS A 102 5.70 -18.54 2.41
N TYR A 103 5.91 -18.12 1.16
CA TYR A 103 5.81 -16.71 0.75
C TYR A 103 4.41 -16.43 0.22
N LYS A 104 3.70 -15.56 0.89
CA LYS A 104 2.29 -15.25 0.58
C LYS A 104 2.15 -13.79 0.15
N TRP A 105 1.45 -13.59 -0.97
CA TRP A 105 1.21 -12.25 -1.48
C TRP A 105 0.25 -11.46 -0.60
N VAL A 106 0.66 -10.25 -0.27
CA VAL A 106 -0.14 -9.24 0.42
C VAL A 106 0.17 -7.88 -0.21
N PRO A 107 -0.82 -7.00 -0.44
CA PRO A 107 -0.54 -5.63 -0.84
C PRO A 107 0.40 -4.94 0.15
N ALA A 108 1.15 -3.94 -0.32
CA ALA A 108 2.09 -3.24 0.56
C ALA A 108 1.39 -2.43 1.66
N GLN A 109 0.24 -1.81 1.36
CA GLN A 109 -0.58 -1.09 2.34
C GLN A 109 -2.06 -1.17 1.99
N GLY A 110 -2.95 -1.03 3.00
CA GLY A 110 -4.36 -0.76 2.82
C GLY A 110 -4.63 0.72 2.53
N PHE A 111 -5.87 1.10 2.27
CA PHE A 111 -6.22 2.49 1.99
C PHE A 111 -6.55 3.29 3.26
N TRP A 112 -6.41 4.63 3.17
CA TRP A 112 -6.55 5.53 4.32
C TRP A 112 -7.90 6.25 4.35
N ILE A 113 -8.69 6.16 3.31
CA ILE A 113 -10.01 6.80 3.19
C ILE A 113 -10.95 6.23 4.25
N LYS A 114 -11.59 7.11 5.01
CA LYS A 114 -12.44 6.72 6.17
C LYS A 114 -13.71 6.02 5.71
N GLU A 115 -14.36 6.55 4.68
CA GLU A 115 -15.61 6.04 4.16
C GLU A 115 -15.49 5.75 2.66
N PRO A 116 -15.21 4.48 2.26
CA PRO A 116 -15.00 4.13 0.86
C PRO A 116 -16.32 4.14 0.08
N LYS A 117 -16.44 5.08 -0.84
CA LYS A 117 -17.58 5.23 -1.76
C LYS A 117 -17.21 6.09 -2.96
N ILE A 118 -18.04 6.10 -3.98
CA ILE A 118 -17.92 7.08 -5.06
C ILE A 118 -18.48 8.41 -4.55
N TYR A 119 -17.61 9.39 -4.41
CA TYR A 119 -17.97 10.76 -4.02
C TYR A 119 -18.46 11.58 -5.24
N GLU A 120 -19.23 12.63 -5.00
CA GLU A 120 -19.56 13.61 -6.02
C GLU A 120 -18.29 14.32 -6.48
N LYS A 121 -18.09 14.42 -7.80
CA LYS A 121 -16.90 15.00 -8.39
C LYS A 121 -17.18 16.39 -8.94
N THR A 122 -16.46 17.37 -8.46
CA THR A 122 -16.62 18.79 -8.82
C THR A 122 -15.35 19.42 -9.37
N LYS A 123 -14.23 18.68 -9.32
CA LYS A 123 -12.91 19.13 -9.76
C LYS A 123 -12.26 18.11 -10.67
N MET A 124 -11.35 18.56 -11.52
CA MET A 124 -10.77 17.72 -12.55
C MET A 124 -9.67 16.81 -12.01
N ILE A 125 -8.54 17.37 -11.60
CA ILE A 125 -7.35 16.56 -11.27
C ILE A 125 -6.59 17.13 -10.08
N SER A 126 -6.13 16.21 -9.21
CA SER A 126 -5.26 16.52 -8.08
C SER A 126 -3.99 15.69 -8.09
N MET A 127 -3.10 16.02 -7.19
CA MET A 127 -1.96 15.18 -6.82
C MET A 127 -1.66 15.34 -5.33
N ILE A 128 -1.49 14.23 -4.61
CA ILE A 128 -0.99 14.24 -3.23
C ILE A 128 0.46 13.79 -3.23
N ALA A 129 1.36 14.69 -2.88
CA ALA A 129 2.79 14.45 -2.88
C ALA A 129 3.47 14.95 -1.60
N SER A 130 4.68 14.50 -1.36
CA SER A 130 5.55 15.07 -0.31
C SER A 130 6.90 15.46 -0.91
N ASN A 131 7.57 16.40 -0.28
CA ASN A 131 8.90 16.87 -0.68
C ASN A 131 10.05 15.92 -0.26
N LYS A 132 9.74 14.67 0.13
CA LYS A 132 10.73 13.65 0.45
C LYS A 132 11.57 13.28 -0.77
N ARG A 133 12.85 12.88 -0.52
CA ARG A 133 13.84 12.46 -1.54
C ARG A 133 14.57 11.18 -1.11
N MET A 134 13.90 10.25 -0.46
CA MET A 134 14.51 9.06 0.15
C MET A 134 14.78 7.92 -0.83
N CYS A 135 14.08 7.90 -1.98
CA CYS A 135 14.21 6.86 -3.01
C CYS A 135 13.96 7.44 -4.40
N GLU A 136 14.21 6.63 -5.43
CA GLU A 136 14.01 7.02 -6.83
C GLU A 136 12.56 7.45 -7.11
N GLY A 137 11.57 6.73 -6.60
CA GLY A 137 10.15 7.09 -6.77
C GLY A 137 9.79 8.44 -6.16
N HIS A 138 10.45 8.85 -5.06
CA HIS A 138 10.29 10.20 -4.53
C HIS A 138 10.85 11.26 -5.49
N VAL A 139 12.02 11.01 -6.09
CA VAL A 139 12.65 11.93 -7.04
C VAL A 139 11.82 12.03 -8.32
N LYS A 140 11.37 10.90 -8.87
CA LYS A 140 10.45 10.87 -10.03
C LYS A 140 9.17 11.65 -9.76
N ARG A 141 8.57 11.46 -8.59
CA ARG A 141 7.34 12.19 -8.19
C ARG A 141 7.56 13.70 -8.17
N LEU A 142 8.68 14.17 -7.62
CA LEU A 142 9.02 15.59 -7.63
C LEU A 142 9.28 16.11 -9.06
N GLY A 143 9.91 15.32 -9.92
CA GLY A 143 10.06 15.67 -11.34
C GLY A 143 8.70 15.83 -12.05
N TRP A 144 7.71 15.02 -11.71
CA TRP A 144 6.35 15.19 -12.23
C TRP A 144 5.68 16.44 -11.64
N VAL A 145 5.85 16.74 -10.35
CA VAL A 145 5.37 18.01 -9.76
C VAL A 145 5.93 19.21 -10.50
N GLU A 146 7.22 19.20 -10.85
CA GLU A 146 7.86 20.30 -11.62
C GLU A 146 7.28 20.43 -13.04
N ARG A 147 6.85 19.33 -13.67
CA ARG A 147 6.32 19.33 -15.05
C ARG A 147 4.86 19.74 -15.16
N ILE A 148 4.01 19.23 -14.25
CA ILE A 148 2.56 19.34 -14.35
C ILE A 148 1.89 19.99 -13.13
N GLY A 149 2.65 20.39 -12.10
CA GLY A 149 2.11 20.89 -10.84
C GLY A 149 1.22 22.13 -11.00
N ASP A 150 1.50 22.98 -12.00
CA ASP A 150 0.67 24.15 -12.31
C ASP A 150 -0.64 23.82 -13.06
N GLN A 151 -0.82 22.55 -13.47
CA GLN A 151 -2.00 22.09 -14.23
C GLN A 151 -3.01 21.34 -13.36
N LEU A 152 -2.73 21.16 -12.06
CA LEU A 152 -3.53 20.41 -11.13
C LEU A 152 -3.50 21.01 -9.72
N ASP A 153 -4.41 20.57 -8.86
CA ASP A 153 -4.39 20.94 -7.45
C ASP A 153 -3.41 20.05 -6.69
N LEU A 154 -2.30 20.65 -6.23
CA LEU A 154 -1.21 19.95 -5.56
C LEU A 154 -1.32 20.04 -4.04
N TYR A 155 -1.34 18.88 -3.38
CA TYR A 155 -1.49 18.70 -1.94
C TYR A 155 -0.36 17.93 -1.31
N GLY A 156 -0.25 18.05 0.02
CA GLY A 156 0.61 17.27 0.87
C GLY A 156 1.82 18.01 1.42
N ARG A 157 2.66 17.30 2.15
CA ARG A 157 3.74 17.90 2.93
C ARG A 157 4.76 18.63 2.06
N GLY A 158 4.91 19.92 2.33
CA GLY A 158 5.79 20.82 1.59
C GLY A 158 5.14 21.46 0.37
N PHE A 159 3.84 21.28 0.20
CA PHE A 159 2.93 21.91 -0.75
C PHE A 159 1.70 22.46 0.01
N ASN A 160 0.48 22.35 -0.54
CA ASN A 160 -0.73 22.65 0.23
C ASN A 160 -0.98 21.49 1.21
N GLU A 161 -0.66 21.71 2.49
CA GLU A 161 -0.83 20.67 3.51
C GLU A 161 -2.32 20.42 3.77
N ILE A 162 -2.68 19.14 3.87
CA ILE A 162 -4.02 18.63 4.16
C ILE A 162 -3.98 17.79 5.42
N ALA A 163 -5.07 17.80 6.18
CA ALA A 163 -5.19 16.96 7.37
C ALA A 163 -5.54 15.51 7.02
N ASP A 164 -6.41 15.33 6.03
CA ASP A 164 -6.89 14.03 5.56
C ASP A 164 -6.75 13.94 4.04
N LYS A 165 -6.50 12.73 3.52
CA LYS A 165 -6.36 12.49 2.07
C LYS A 165 -7.66 12.73 1.30
N GLU A 166 -8.80 12.62 1.98
CA GLU A 166 -10.11 12.95 1.43
C GLU A 166 -10.16 14.37 0.81
N GLU A 167 -9.48 15.34 1.40
CA GLU A 167 -9.43 16.72 0.90
C GLU A 167 -8.81 16.82 -0.50
N GLY A 168 -7.86 15.93 -0.80
CA GLY A 168 -7.21 15.89 -2.10
C GLY A 168 -7.79 14.88 -3.09
N LEU A 169 -8.81 14.11 -2.71
CA LEU A 169 -9.34 13.02 -3.54
C LEU A 169 -10.86 13.05 -3.73
N CYS A 170 -11.66 13.34 -2.70
CA CYS A 170 -13.11 13.16 -2.76
C CYS A 170 -13.77 13.98 -3.87
N ASP A 171 -13.38 15.22 -4.06
CA ASP A 171 -13.95 16.10 -5.06
C ASP A 171 -13.40 15.89 -6.48
N TYR A 172 -12.32 15.11 -6.64
CA TYR A 172 -11.56 15.03 -7.88
C TYR A 172 -11.93 13.81 -8.73
N MET A 173 -12.13 14.03 -10.01
CA MET A 173 -12.35 12.98 -11.01
C MET A 173 -11.10 12.13 -11.20
N PHE A 174 -9.91 12.78 -11.19
CA PHE A 174 -8.62 12.15 -11.39
C PHE A 174 -7.63 12.54 -10.30
N SER A 175 -6.66 11.68 -10.03
CA SER A 175 -5.53 12.03 -9.19
C SER A 175 -4.25 11.35 -9.65
N VAL A 176 -3.15 12.11 -9.70
CA VAL A 176 -1.84 11.55 -10.04
C VAL A 176 -1.31 10.74 -8.87
N ALA A 177 -1.13 9.43 -9.09
CA ALA A 177 -0.66 8.48 -8.10
C ALA A 177 0.65 7.82 -8.54
N ILE A 178 1.76 8.18 -7.89
CA ILE A 178 3.11 7.68 -8.21
C ILE A 178 3.64 6.88 -7.03
N GLU A 179 3.96 5.61 -7.26
CA GLU A 179 4.51 4.73 -6.25
C GLU A 179 5.98 5.02 -5.91
N ASN A 180 6.48 4.43 -4.83
CA ASN A 180 7.89 4.54 -4.43
C ASN A 180 8.82 3.66 -5.31
N GLY A 181 8.25 2.81 -6.16
CA GLY A 181 8.96 1.95 -7.09
C GLY A 181 8.03 1.39 -8.16
N GLU A 182 8.60 1.06 -9.31
CA GLU A 182 7.90 0.49 -10.46
C GLU A 182 8.33 -0.98 -10.61
N TYR A 183 7.60 -1.89 -9.96
CA TYR A 183 7.83 -3.33 -10.08
C TYR A 183 6.54 -4.11 -9.83
N GLU A 184 6.51 -5.31 -10.36
CA GLU A 184 5.34 -6.20 -10.31
C GLU A 184 4.84 -6.43 -8.90
N THR A 185 3.52 -6.53 -8.76
CA THR A 185 2.78 -6.80 -7.51
C THR A 185 2.90 -5.74 -6.42
N TYR A 186 3.56 -4.60 -6.70
CA TYR A 186 3.75 -3.52 -5.73
C TYR A 186 2.84 -2.33 -6.03
N PHE A 187 1.84 -2.18 -5.22
CA PHE A 187 1.00 -0.98 -5.13
C PHE A 187 0.66 -0.69 -3.67
N THR A 188 0.26 0.53 -3.39
CA THR A 188 0.07 1.00 -2.03
C THR A 188 -1.24 1.78 -1.88
N GLU A 189 -1.40 2.40 -0.72
CA GLU A 189 -2.49 3.31 -0.42
C GLU A 189 -2.67 4.42 -1.47
N LYS A 190 -1.64 4.78 -2.22
CA LYS A 190 -1.73 5.86 -3.24
C LYS A 190 -2.72 5.52 -4.34
N LEU A 191 -2.65 4.28 -4.81
CA LEU A 191 -3.60 3.75 -5.78
C LEU A 191 -4.95 3.45 -5.12
N LEU A 192 -4.92 2.76 -3.98
CA LEU A 192 -6.12 2.29 -3.29
C LEU A 192 -7.00 3.44 -2.78
N ASP A 193 -6.41 4.55 -2.32
CA ASP A 193 -7.14 5.76 -1.90
C ASP A 193 -7.92 6.38 -3.06
N CYS A 194 -7.36 6.37 -4.28
CA CYS A 194 -8.08 6.80 -5.47
C CYS A 194 -9.33 5.92 -5.70
N PHE A 195 -9.16 4.60 -5.69
CA PHE A 195 -10.30 3.69 -5.87
C PHE A 195 -11.33 3.82 -4.75
N ALA A 196 -10.89 3.98 -3.51
CA ALA A 196 -11.76 4.12 -2.35
C ALA A 196 -12.61 5.39 -2.37
N THR A 197 -12.25 6.39 -3.18
CA THR A 197 -13.01 7.64 -3.36
C THR A 197 -13.76 7.70 -4.70
N GLY A 198 -13.62 6.69 -5.56
CA GLY A 198 -14.15 6.72 -6.92
C GLY A 198 -13.39 7.70 -7.83
N THR A 199 -12.14 7.98 -7.53
CA THR A 199 -11.22 8.82 -8.31
C THR A 199 -10.44 7.92 -9.27
N ILE A 200 -10.29 8.31 -10.52
CA ILE A 200 -9.46 7.59 -11.49
C ILE A 200 -7.98 7.95 -11.25
N PRO A 201 -7.11 6.99 -10.92
CA PRO A 201 -5.69 7.27 -10.81
C PRO A 201 -5.05 7.49 -12.18
N VAL A 202 -4.26 8.57 -12.31
CA VAL A 202 -3.24 8.72 -13.34
C VAL A 202 -1.97 8.13 -12.75
N TYR A 203 -1.64 6.90 -13.13
CA TYR A 203 -0.82 5.99 -12.33
C TYR A 203 0.56 5.72 -12.90
N LEU A 204 1.55 5.71 -11.99
CA LEU A 204 2.90 5.21 -12.27
C LEU A 204 3.34 4.31 -11.11
N GLY A 205 3.47 3.02 -11.36
CA GLY A 205 3.80 2.01 -10.35
C GLY A 205 3.90 0.60 -10.93
N ALA A 206 3.15 -0.35 -10.38
CA ALA A 206 3.17 -1.74 -10.80
C ALA A 206 2.80 -1.93 -12.27
N PRO A 207 3.67 -2.53 -13.11
CA PRO A 207 3.38 -2.75 -14.51
C PRO A 207 2.28 -3.79 -14.75
N ASP A 208 2.08 -4.69 -13.80
CA ASP A 208 1.06 -5.75 -13.79
C ASP A 208 -0.25 -5.35 -13.09
N ILE A 209 -0.49 -4.05 -12.89
CA ILE A 209 -1.65 -3.57 -12.13
C ILE A 209 -3.00 -4.04 -12.73
N GLY A 210 -3.04 -4.33 -14.02
CA GLY A 210 -4.21 -4.90 -14.69
C GLY A 210 -4.58 -6.31 -14.24
N ASP A 211 -3.66 -7.06 -13.64
CA ASP A 211 -3.92 -8.39 -13.08
C ASP A 211 -4.67 -8.31 -11.73
N HIS A 212 -4.59 -7.16 -11.08
CA HIS A 212 -5.22 -6.89 -9.79
C HIS A 212 -6.52 -6.08 -9.90
N PHE A 213 -6.57 -5.13 -10.82
CA PHE A 213 -7.68 -4.18 -10.98
C PHE A 213 -8.14 -4.08 -12.42
N ASN A 214 -9.34 -3.55 -12.62
CA ASN A 214 -9.83 -3.23 -13.96
C ASN A 214 -9.02 -2.06 -14.53
N LYS A 215 -8.21 -2.36 -15.54
CA LYS A 215 -7.29 -1.41 -16.18
C LYS A 215 -8.02 -0.23 -16.85
N ASP A 216 -9.27 -0.42 -17.27
CA ASP A 216 -10.08 0.66 -17.84
C ASP A 216 -10.32 1.80 -16.84
N GLY A 217 -10.31 1.52 -15.55
CA GLY A 217 -10.39 2.51 -14.47
C GLY A 217 -9.06 3.14 -14.06
N ILE A 218 -8.00 2.99 -14.87
CA ILE A 218 -6.65 3.51 -14.63
C ILE A 218 -6.18 4.23 -15.89
N ILE A 219 -5.48 5.34 -15.72
CA ILE A 219 -4.78 6.03 -16.80
C ILE A 219 -3.28 5.90 -16.53
N ASP A 220 -2.51 5.46 -17.52
CA ASP A 220 -1.06 5.41 -17.38
C ASP A 220 -0.49 6.84 -17.38
N LEU A 221 0.35 7.16 -16.41
CA LEU A 221 1.02 8.44 -16.33
C LEU A 221 2.12 8.52 -17.41
N THR A 222 1.81 9.25 -18.46
CA THR A 222 2.72 9.58 -19.57
C THR A 222 2.79 11.09 -19.74
N GLU A 223 3.66 11.58 -20.60
CA GLU A 223 3.76 13.02 -20.89
C GLU A 223 2.51 13.57 -21.60
N GLU A 224 1.71 12.70 -22.22
CA GLU A 224 0.53 13.04 -23.03
C GLU A 224 -0.77 12.43 -22.49
N PHE A 225 -0.88 12.21 -21.15
CA PHE A 225 -2.14 11.70 -20.60
C PHE A 225 -3.26 12.74 -20.73
N GLU A 226 -4.47 12.26 -20.98
CA GLU A 226 -5.67 13.09 -21.14
C GLU A 226 -6.68 12.83 -20.04
N VAL A 227 -7.31 13.90 -19.55
CA VAL A 227 -8.38 13.88 -18.56
C VAL A 227 -9.52 14.80 -18.98
N SER A 228 -10.76 14.33 -18.84
CA SER A 228 -11.97 15.11 -19.09
C SER A 228 -13.16 14.50 -18.35
N GLU A 229 -14.22 15.29 -18.17
CA GLU A 229 -15.48 14.75 -17.61
C GLU A 229 -16.02 13.57 -18.45
N GLU A 230 -15.95 13.66 -19.78
CA GLU A 230 -16.39 12.60 -20.67
C GLU A 230 -15.61 11.30 -20.42
N ILE A 231 -14.28 11.36 -20.31
CA ILE A 231 -13.43 10.23 -19.97
C ILE A 231 -13.82 9.64 -18.61
N TYR A 232 -14.02 10.49 -17.60
CA TYR A 232 -14.40 10.03 -16.27
C TYR A 232 -15.71 9.25 -16.29
N TYR A 233 -16.78 9.84 -16.84
CA TYR A 233 -18.09 9.20 -16.86
C TYR A 233 -18.15 7.95 -17.76
N SER A 234 -17.35 7.87 -18.81
CA SER A 234 -17.25 6.68 -19.66
C SER A 234 -16.68 5.46 -18.92
N LYS A 235 -15.97 5.66 -17.80
CA LYS A 235 -15.26 4.62 -17.04
C LYS A 235 -15.98 4.19 -15.75
N MET A 236 -17.25 4.59 -15.56
CA MET A 236 -17.99 4.39 -14.30
C MET A 236 -18.08 2.92 -13.86
N ASP A 237 -18.16 1.97 -14.78
CA ASP A 237 -18.23 0.55 -14.41
C ASP A 237 -16.89 0.05 -13.88
N ALA A 238 -15.77 0.47 -14.48
CA ALA A 238 -14.44 0.14 -13.99
C ALA A 238 -14.15 0.82 -12.63
N ILE A 239 -14.63 2.06 -12.42
CA ILE A 239 -14.55 2.77 -11.12
C ILE A 239 -15.25 1.96 -10.02
N LYS A 240 -16.48 1.50 -10.28
CA LYS A 240 -17.24 0.69 -9.32
C LYS A 240 -16.54 -0.63 -9.00
N GLU A 241 -16.06 -1.33 -10.04
CA GLU A 241 -15.34 -2.60 -9.88
C GLU A 241 -14.08 -2.40 -9.04
N ASN A 242 -13.28 -1.38 -9.33
CA ASN A 242 -12.05 -1.11 -8.60
C ASN A 242 -12.30 -0.67 -7.16
N LEU A 243 -13.38 0.07 -6.89
CA LEU A 243 -13.80 0.39 -5.53
C LEU A 243 -14.11 -0.89 -4.73
N GLU A 244 -14.87 -1.84 -5.29
CA GLU A 244 -15.20 -3.08 -4.57
C GLU A 244 -13.96 -3.95 -4.33
N LYS A 245 -13.05 -4.05 -5.30
CA LYS A 245 -11.75 -4.74 -5.12
C LYS A 245 -10.89 -4.06 -4.05
N ALA A 246 -10.84 -2.72 -4.03
CA ALA A 246 -10.08 -1.98 -3.02
C ALA A 246 -10.62 -2.22 -1.60
N LYS A 247 -11.94 -2.33 -1.40
CA LYS A 247 -12.54 -2.60 -0.10
C LYS A 247 -12.06 -3.91 0.53
N GLU A 248 -11.71 -4.92 -0.26
CA GLU A 248 -11.14 -6.17 0.24
C GLU A 248 -9.78 -5.97 0.92
N MET A 249 -9.07 -4.91 0.53
CA MET A 249 -7.72 -4.55 0.97
C MET A 249 -7.72 -3.38 1.97
N GLU A 250 -8.87 -3.04 2.55
CA GLU A 250 -9.00 -1.88 3.46
C GLU A 250 -8.07 -2.00 4.67
N VAL A 251 -8.11 -3.13 5.35
CA VAL A 251 -7.24 -3.45 6.50
C VAL A 251 -6.52 -4.75 6.18
N LEU A 252 -5.21 -4.68 6.00
CA LEU A 252 -4.44 -5.84 5.54
C LEU A 252 -4.37 -6.98 6.55
N GLU A 253 -4.50 -6.70 7.84
CA GLU A 253 -4.66 -7.73 8.87
C GLU A 253 -5.90 -8.60 8.59
N ASP A 254 -7.00 -7.96 8.20
CA ASP A 254 -8.23 -8.66 7.86
C ASP A 254 -8.10 -9.41 6.52
N PHE A 255 -7.39 -8.83 5.56
CA PHE A 255 -7.04 -9.50 4.31
C PHE A 255 -6.19 -10.75 4.55
N ILE A 256 -5.12 -10.64 5.35
CA ILE A 256 -4.25 -11.76 5.74
C ILE A 256 -5.07 -12.85 6.42
N TYR A 257 -5.91 -12.49 7.39
CA TYR A 257 -6.71 -13.45 8.14
C TYR A 257 -7.67 -14.22 7.22
N ARG A 258 -8.46 -13.52 6.41
CA ARG A 258 -9.43 -14.15 5.51
C ARG A 258 -8.79 -15.05 4.45
N ARG A 259 -7.59 -14.73 4.02
CA ARG A 259 -6.94 -15.43 2.91
C ARG A 259 -6.04 -16.57 3.34
N TYR A 260 -5.45 -16.48 4.53
CA TYR A 260 -4.37 -17.40 4.93
C TYR A 260 -4.57 -18.06 6.29
N PHE A 261 -5.53 -17.64 7.10
CA PHE A 261 -5.79 -18.19 8.44
C PHE A 261 -7.20 -18.76 8.62
N GLN A 262 -8.04 -18.66 7.60
CA GLN A 262 -9.37 -19.31 7.60
C GLN A 262 -9.30 -20.74 7.06
#